data_e725030ddb4e0b9a298e3d7254d7f25e
#
_entry.id   e725030ddb4e0b9a298e3d7254d7f25e
#
_cell.length_a   1.000
_cell.length_b   1.000
_cell.length_c   1.000
_cell.angle_alpha   90.00
_cell.angle_beta   90.00
_cell.angle_gamma   90.00
#
_symmetry.space_group_name_H-M   'P 1'
#
loop_
_entity.id
_entity.type
_entity.pdbx_description
1 polymer ?
#
loop_
_entity_poly.entity_id
_entity_poly.type
_entity_poly.pdbx_seq_one_letter_code
_entity_poly.pdbx_strand_id
1 'polypeptide(L)'
;WDDADFKMPSWNELVIYELHVGTFNRSAPDAVGTFEDVIIKLPYLKKLGVNCIELLPVAEFAGGISWGYNPAHPFAIEQDYGGPDGFAKLVNEAHKIGIAVIMDVVYNHFGPSDVDLWQFDGWSENDKGGIYFYNDHRSDTPWGDTRPDYGREEVRQYLRDNALMWIEKYHCDGLRMDATSYIRYEGGGLGYDTEIEEGNILMRDINSEIREKYPHVLTIAEDLKGDSRVTDSIEENGLAYGSQWDMNFVHPVREVIEDTHDNSRDLQKVVDALEFRYSNDAFSRIVYTESHDEVANGKARVPEEIQPGDAESDFAKKRAILGIVLTLTAPGIPMLFQGQEFIEDEYFQDTEGLDWEKEKKHKGIEKLIGDIIKLRTGESVGAKGLRSQHIEILHVNHDTKILAYNRFDANDPTEPVLVVLNFSNQEYENYGIGLKANEPFQLKINAASKIYDEAFSELPVDSVEVVEENTDAKNWTGKINIPAYASLIFTKG
;
A
#
# COMPACT_ATOMS: atom_id res chain seq x y z
N TRP A 1 -10.54 -10.14 -24.99
CA TRP A 1 -9.45 -9.31 -24.49
C TRP A 1 -8.92 -8.39 -25.59
N ASP A 2 -8.65 -7.12 -25.23
CA ASP A 2 -8.07 -6.08 -26.10
C ASP A 2 -6.83 -5.46 -25.45
N ASP A 3 -6.11 -6.23 -24.67
CA ASP A 3 -5.02 -5.81 -23.79
C ASP A 3 -3.62 -6.28 -24.25
N ALA A 4 -3.51 -6.82 -25.45
CA ALA A 4 -2.26 -7.37 -25.97
C ALA A 4 -1.07 -6.37 -26.00
N ASP A 5 -1.36 -5.08 -26.05
CA ASP A 5 -0.36 -4.01 -26.03
C ASP A 5 -0.04 -3.51 -24.61
N PHE A 6 -0.80 -3.94 -23.60
CA PHE A 6 -0.56 -3.57 -22.22
C PHE A 6 0.75 -4.18 -21.71
N LYS A 7 1.45 -3.40 -20.92
CA LYS A 7 2.64 -3.84 -20.19
C LYS A 7 2.55 -3.34 -18.77
N MET A 8 2.66 -4.25 -17.83
CA MET A 8 2.76 -3.89 -16.42
C MET A 8 3.92 -2.93 -16.21
N PRO A 9 3.74 -1.82 -15.48
CA PRO A 9 4.82 -0.94 -15.08
C PRO A 9 5.89 -1.71 -14.27
N SER A 10 7.13 -1.23 -14.33
CA SER A 10 8.19 -1.79 -13.46
C SER A 10 7.81 -1.60 -11.99
N TRP A 11 8.15 -2.56 -11.13
CA TRP A 11 7.72 -2.55 -9.72
C TRP A 11 8.13 -1.28 -8.96
N ASN A 12 9.29 -0.71 -9.28
CA ASN A 12 9.75 0.56 -8.71
C ASN A 12 8.97 1.81 -9.20
N GLU A 13 8.16 1.66 -10.24
CA GLU A 13 7.30 2.71 -10.80
C GLU A 13 5.84 2.55 -10.38
N LEU A 14 5.49 1.45 -9.70
CA LEU A 14 4.12 1.22 -9.24
C LEU A 14 3.72 2.25 -8.18
N VAL A 15 2.47 2.69 -8.30
CA VAL A 15 1.68 3.33 -7.25
C VAL A 15 0.37 2.58 -7.17
N ILE A 16 0.22 1.80 -6.11
CA ILE A 16 -0.94 0.93 -5.88
C ILE A 16 -2.06 1.76 -5.25
N TYR A 17 -3.28 1.50 -5.69
CA TYR A 17 -4.49 2.04 -5.09
C TYR A 17 -5.39 0.87 -4.67
N GLU A 18 -5.44 0.60 -3.38
CA GLU A 18 -6.27 -0.44 -2.79
C GLU A 18 -7.72 0.02 -2.74
N LEU A 19 -8.65 -0.81 -3.21
CA LEU A 19 -10.07 -0.50 -3.21
C LEU A 19 -10.96 -1.72 -3.03
N HIS A 20 -12.13 -1.48 -2.43
CA HIS A 20 -13.20 -2.45 -2.26
C HIS A 20 -14.32 -2.18 -3.27
N VAL A 21 -14.59 -3.14 -4.16
CA VAL A 21 -15.57 -2.98 -5.26
C VAL A 21 -16.94 -2.54 -4.74
N GLY A 22 -17.44 -3.17 -3.68
CA GLY A 22 -18.76 -2.91 -3.13
C GLY A 22 -18.97 -1.50 -2.55
N THR A 23 -17.88 -0.76 -2.23
CA THR A 23 -17.98 0.56 -1.58
C THR A 23 -17.30 1.69 -2.34
N PHE A 24 -16.40 1.39 -3.28
CA PHE A 24 -15.58 2.40 -3.95
C PHE A 24 -16.45 3.42 -4.72
N ASN A 25 -17.38 2.93 -5.53
CA ASN A 25 -18.33 3.79 -6.24
C ASN A 25 -19.66 3.05 -6.31
N ARG A 26 -20.74 3.72 -5.96
CA ARG A 26 -22.09 3.15 -5.95
C ARG A 26 -23.02 3.96 -6.84
N SER A 27 -23.87 3.27 -7.58
CA SER A 27 -24.89 3.90 -8.43
C SER A 27 -26.02 4.54 -7.62
N ALA A 28 -26.22 4.08 -6.38
CA ALA A 28 -27.17 4.65 -5.40
C ALA A 28 -26.66 4.36 -3.96
N PRO A 29 -27.09 5.13 -2.95
CA PRO A 29 -26.63 4.97 -1.57
C PRO A 29 -26.82 3.55 -1.01
N ASP A 30 -27.94 2.91 -1.32
CA ASP A 30 -28.30 1.56 -0.83
C ASP A 30 -27.85 0.44 -1.80
N ALA A 31 -27.17 0.78 -2.91
CA ALA A 31 -26.70 -0.22 -3.86
C ALA A 31 -25.33 -0.76 -3.43
N VAL A 32 -25.05 -2.02 -3.74
CA VAL A 32 -23.69 -2.56 -3.73
C VAL A 32 -22.97 -2.05 -4.97
N GLY A 33 -21.72 -1.60 -4.84
CA GLY A 33 -20.89 -1.20 -5.98
C GLY A 33 -20.55 -2.41 -6.84
N THR A 34 -20.35 -2.19 -8.13
CA THR A 34 -20.10 -3.23 -9.12
C THR A 34 -18.78 -2.99 -9.86
N PHE A 35 -18.30 -3.98 -10.61
CA PHE A 35 -17.15 -3.79 -11.51
C PHE A 35 -17.39 -2.67 -12.53
N GLU A 36 -18.62 -2.49 -12.99
CA GLU A 36 -18.97 -1.38 -13.90
C GLU A 36 -18.83 -0.02 -13.20
N ASP A 37 -19.19 0.07 -11.92
CA ASP A 37 -19.05 1.29 -11.12
C ASP A 37 -17.56 1.63 -10.91
N VAL A 38 -16.69 0.62 -10.76
CA VAL A 38 -15.22 0.84 -10.74
C VAL A 38 -14.72 1.31 -12.08
N ILE A 39 -15.17 0.70 -13.20
CA ILE A 39 -14.79 1.11 -14.57
C ILE A 39 -15.10 2.59 -14.82
N ILE A 40 -16.23 3.09 -14.34
CA ILE A 40 -16.58 4.52 -14.45
C ILE A 40 -15.54 5.42 -13.79
N LYS A 41 -14.85 4.95 -12.74
CA LYS A 41 -13.85 5.71 -11.99
C LYS A 41 -12.41 5.48 -12.45
N LEU A 42 -12.13 4.53 -13.33
CA LEU A 42 -10.77 4.31 -13.85
C LEU A 42 -10.14 5.57 -14.47
N PRO A 43 -10.87 6.40 -15.26
CA PRO A 43 -10.31 7.67 -15.77
C PRO A 43 -9.91 8.65 -14.67
N TYR A 44 -10.60 8.65 -13.52
CA TYR A 44 -10.24 9.44 -12.35
C TYR A 44 -8.90 8.96 -11.76
N LEU A 45 -8.76 7.66 -11.51
CA LEU A 45 -7.52 7.07 -11.00
C LEU A 45 -6.33 7.31 -11.96
N LYS A 46 -6.57 7.17 -13.26
CA LYS A 46 -5.54 7.50 -14.27
C LYS A 46 -5.13 8.97 -14.25
N LYS A 47 -6.07 9.89 -14.11
CA LYS A 47 -5.79 11.33 -13.99
C LYS A 47 -5.01 11.65 -12.71
N LEU A 48 -5.32 10.97 -11.61
CA LEU A 48 -4.56 11.05 -10.35
C LEU A 48 -3.10 10.60 -10.53
N GLY A 49 -2.84 9.71 -11.48
CA GLY A 49 -1.52 9.16 -11.79
C GLY A 49 -1.32 7.74 -11.27
N VAL A 50 -2.35 7.13 -10.68
CA VAL A 50 -2.35 5.71 -10.28
C VAL A 50 -2.12 4.83 -11.50
N ASN A 51 -1.25 3.83 -11.38
CA ASN A 51 -0.93 2.90 -12.44
C ASN A 51 -1.13 1.42 -12.06
N CYS A 52 -1.66 1.17 -10.85
CA CYS A 52 -2.01 -0.15 -10.37
C CYS A 52 -3.17 -0.06 -9.39
N ILE A 53 -4.20 -0.90 -9.54
CA ILE A 53 -5.24 -1.08 -8.53
C ILE A 53 -5.07 -2.45 -7.86
N GLU A 54 -5.28 -2.49 -6.53
CA GLU A 54 -5.37 -3.73 -5.75
C GLU A 54 -6.81 -3.86 -5.28
N LEU A 55 -7.47 -4.94 -5.71
CA LEU A 55 -8.88 -5.20 -5.38
C LEU A 55 -8.96 -6.09 -4.16
N LEU A 56 -9.72 -5.69 -3.14
CA LEU A 56 -10.12 -6.60 -2.06
C LEU A 56 -10.78 -7.84 -2.68
N PRO A 57 -10.81 -8.99 -1.98
CA PRO A 57 -11.20 -10.25 -2.57
C PRO A 57 -12.57 -10.19 -3.26
N VAL A 58 -12.63 -10.67 -4.50
CA VAL A 58 -13.85 -10.74 -5.31
C VAL A 58 -14.26 -12.19 -5.64
N ALA A 59 -13.63 -13.18 -4.97
CA ALA A 59 -14.15 -14.55 -5.00
C ALA A 59 -15.51 -14.60 -4.33
N GLU A 60 -16.42 -15.42 -4.87
CA GLU A 60 -17.80 -15.56 -4.39
C GLU A 60 -17.83 -15.87 -2.88
N PHE A 61 -18.56 -15.05 -2.14
CA PHE A 61 -18.75 -15.16 -0.69
C PHE A 61 -20.23 -15.30 -0.30
N ALA A 62 -20.50 -15.65 0.95
CA ALA A 62 -21.85 -15.78 1.44
C ALA A 62 -22.54 -14.42 1.60
N GLY A 63 -23.73 -14.23 0.99
CA GLY A 63 -24.48 -12.97 0.99
C GLY A 63 -23.96 -11.99 -0.05
N GLY A 64 -24.50 -10.77 -0.11
CA GLY A 64 -24.17 -9.76 -1.13
C GLY A 64 -23.32 -8.60 -0.61
N ILE A 65 -22.92 -8.61 0.69
CA ILE A 65 -22.12 -7.56 1.33
C ILE A 65 -21.05 -8.23 2.18
N SER A 66 -19.80 -8.00 1.83
CA SER A 66 -18.62 -8.49 2.56
C SER A 66 -17.37 -7.74 2.10
N TRP A 67 -16.33 -7.70 2.92
CA TRP A 67 -14.98 -7.33 2.48
C TRP A 67 -14.39 -8.34 1.50
N GLY A 68 -14.93 -9.57 1.44
CA GLY A 68 -14.48 -10.64 0.59
C GLY A 68 -13.54 -11.67 1.26
N TYR A 69 -13.11 -11.45 2.52
CA TYR A 69 -12.22 -12.36 3.25
C TYR A 69 -12.94 -13.58 3.85
N ASN A 70 -14.05 -13.96 3.26
CA ASN A 70 -14.84 -15.16 3.61
C ASN A 70 -15.25 -15.92 2.35
N PRO A 71 -14.30 -16.28 1.46
CA PRO A 71 -14.65 -16.92 0.19
C PRO A 71 -15.38 -18.25 0.43
N ALA A 72 -16.54 -18.40 -0.20
CA ALA A 72 -17.31 -19.64 -0.22
C ALA A 72 -16.93 -20.52 -1.42
N HIS A 73 -16.68 -19.89 -2.58
CA HIS A 73 -16.35 -20.53 -3.84
C HIS A 73 -15.14 -19.85 -4.52
N PRO A 74 -13.89 -20.27 -4.22
CA PRO A 74 -12.69 -19.58 -4.71
C PRO A 74 -12.55 -19.45 -6.22
N PHE A 75 -13.17 -20.37 -6.99
CA PHE A 75 -13.15 -20.33 -8.45
C PHE A 75 -14.33 -19.58 -9.09
N ALA A 76 -15.28 -19.11 -8.30
CA ALA A 76 -16.35 -18.24 -8.75
C ALA A 76 -16.02 -16.78 -8.43
N ILE A 77 -16.61 -15.85 -9.18
CA ILE A 77 -16.48 -14.43 -8.99
C ILE A 77 -17.82 -13.89 -8.50
N GLU A 78 -17.78 -13.01 -7.50
CA GLU A 78 -18.93 -12.44 -6.82
C GLU A 78 -19.98 -11.93 -7.83
N GLN A 79 -21.14 -12.57 -7.76
CA GLN A 79 -22.23 -12.33 -8.72
C GLN A 79 -22.81 -10.92 -8.58
N ASP A 80 -22.93 -10.42 -7.34
CA ASP A 80 -23.49 -9.07 -7.09
C ASP A 80 -22.52 -7.96 -7.54
N TYR A 81 -21.23 -8.26 -7.71
CA TYR A 81 -20.26 -7.32 -8.31
C TYR A 81 -20.31 -7.34 -9.85
N GLY A 82 -21.02 -8.31 -10.47
CA GLY A 82 -21.14 -8.45 -11.93
C GLY A 82 -20.55 -9.73 -12.51
N GLY A 83 -20.11 -10.66 -11.65
CA GLY A 83 -19.63 -11.98 -12.01
C GLY A 83 -18.39 -11.99 -12.92
N PRO A 84 -18.09 -13.14 -13.55
CA PRO A 84 -16.85 -13.32 -14.31
C PRO A 84 -16.72 -12.40 -15.53
N ASP A 85 -17.80 -12.09 -16.22
CA ASP A 85 -17.78 -11.21 -17.39
C ASP A 85 -17.51 -9.74 -16.97
N GLY A 86 -18.09 -9.31 -15.85
CA GLY A 86 -17.87 -7.99 -15.30
C GLY A 86 -16.43 -7.80 -14.83
N PHE A 87 -15.86 -8.80 -14.17
CA PHE A 87 -14.47 -8.76 -13.73
C PHE A 87 -13.50 -8.73 -14.93
N ALA A 88 -13.69 -9.63 -15.92
CA ALA A 88 -12.88 -9.62 -17.14
C ALA A 88 -12.95 -8.27 -17.86
N LYS A 89 -14.13 -7.64 -17.90
CA LYS A 89 -14.31 -6.29 -18.46
C LYS A 89 -13.52 -5.26 -17.67
N LEU A 90 -13.56 -5.29 -16.33
CA LEU A 90 -12.81 -4.35 -15.48
C LEU A 90 -11.32 -4.42 -15.78
N VAL A 91 -10.72 -5.62 -15.76
CA VAL A 91 -9.28 -5.80 -16.05
C VAL A 91 -8.94 -5.29 -17.44
N ASN A 92 -9.73 -5.66 -18.46
CA ASN A 92 -9.53 -5.23 -19.84
C ASN A 92 -9.59 -3.69 -20.00
N GLU A 93 -10.54 -3.01 -19.36
CA GLU A 93 -10.66 -1.55 -19.41
C GLU A 93 -9.54 -0.85 -18.61
N ALA A 94 -9.08 -1.44 -17.49
CA ALA A 94 -7.92 -0.95 -16.75
C ALA A 94 -6.64 -1.02 -17.62
N HIS A 95 -6.39 -2.15 -18.28
CA HIS A 95 -5.25 -2.35 -19.18
C HIS A 95 -5.25 -1.37 -20.36
N LYS A 96 -6.41 -1.10 -20.96
CA LYS A 96 -6.53 -0.13 -22.07
C LYS A 96 -6.05 1.26 -21.74
N ILE A 97 -6.11 1.65 -20.48
CA ILE A 97 -5.63 2.96 -20.01
C ILE A 97 -4.31 2.90 -19.26
N GLY A 98 -3.67 1.72 -19.21
CA GLY A 98 -2.36 1.50 -18.60
C GLY A 98 -2.42 1.48 -17.08
N ILE A 99 -3.41 0.81 -16.50
CA ILE A 99 -3.54 0.49 -15.07
C ILE A 99 -3.45 -1.02 -14.91
N ALA A 100 -2.49 -1.50 -14.12
CA ALA A 100 -2.35 -2.90 -13.72
C ALA A 100 -3.40 -3.29 -12.67
N VAL A 101 -3.71 -4.58 -12.56
CA VAL A 101 -4.69 -5.09 -11.60
C VAL A 101 -4.07 -6.19 -10.75
N ILE A 102 -4.02 -5.97 -9.43
CA ILE A 102 -3.65 -6.95 -8.41
C ILE A 102 -4.92 -7.51 -7.79
N MET A 103 -4.98 -8.84 -7.66
CA MET A 103 -6.09 -9.53 -7.03
C MET A 103 -5.70 -10.00 -5.62
N ASP A 104 -6.52 -9.67 -4.63
CA ASP A 104 -6.35 -10.19 -3.26
C ASP A 104 -6.96 -11.59 -3.15
N VAL A 105 -6.17 -12.58 -2.72
CA VAL A 105 -6.55 -13.98 -2.63
C VAL A 105 -6.44 -14.51 -1.21
N VAL A 106 -7.44 -15.26 -0.78
CA VAL A 106 -7.56 -15.80 0.57
C VAL A 106 -7.34 -17.30 0.55
N TYR A 107 -6.18 -17.76 1.03
CA TYR A 107 -5.82 -19.18 1.08
C TYR A 107 -5.51 -19.68 2.49
N ASN A 108 -5.56 -18.80 3.48
CA ASN A 108 -5.35 -19.15 4.91
C ASN A 108 -6.60 -19.76 5.55
N HIS A 109 -7.78 -19.43 5.04
CA HIS A 109 -9.09 -20.00 5.44
C HIS A 109 -10.11 -19.79 4.33
N PHE A 110 -11.25 -20.49 4.44
CA PHE A 110 -12.44 -20.18 3.64
C PHE A 110 -13.55 -19.65 4.55
N GLY A 111 -14.66 -19.23 3.95
CA GLY A 111 -15.76 -18.67 4.71
C GLY A 111 -16.37 -19.66 5.69
N PRO A 112 -17.02 -19.18 6.77
CA PRO A 112 -17.66 -20.06 7.76
C PRO A 112 -19.03 -20.56 7.29
N SER A 113 -19.60 -20.03 6.20
CA SER A 113 -20.91 -20.39 5.66
C SER A 113 -20.89 -20.52 4.15
N ASP A 114 -21.85 -21.25 3.63
CA ASP A 114 -22.06 -21.53 2.21
C ASP A 114 -20.84 -22.15 1.50
N VAL A 115 -19.97 -22.82 2.24
CA VAL A 115 -18.77 -23.50 1.74
C VAL A 115 -19.16 -24.91 1.31
N ASP A 116 -19.44 -25.10 0.02
CA ASP A 116 -19.81 -26.40 -0.54
C ASP A 116 -18.67 -27.43 -0.46
N LEU A 117 -17.43 -26.97 -0.23
CA LEU A 117 -16.27 -27.84 0.01
C LEU A 117 -16.29 -28.51 1.39
N TRP A 118 -17.08 -27.99 2.33
CA TRP A 118 -17.21 -28.57 3.68
C TRP A 118 -17.87 -29.94 3.62
N GLN A 119 -17.13 -30.98 4.08
CA GLN A 119 -17.57 -32.39 4.00
C GLN A 119 -18.05 -32.79 2.59
N PHE A 120 -17.36 -32.33 1.57
CA PHE A 120 -17.75 -32.40 0.15
C PHE A 120 -18.17 -33.79 -0.32
N ASP A 121 -17.45 -34.83 0.10
CA ASP A 121 -17.74 -36.24 -0.24
C ASP A 121 -18.50 -37.01 0.86
N GLY A 122 -18.90 -36.29 1.94
CA GLY A 122 -19.55 -36.84 3.11
C GLY A 122 -18.61 -37.47 4.15
N TRP A 123 -17.29 -37.47 3.89
CA TRP A 123 -16.29 -37.91 4.87
C TRP A 123 -15.78 -36.73 5.70
N SER A 124 -15.59 -36.99 7.02
CA SER A 124 -14.90 -36.06 7.94
C SER A 124 -14.38 -36.82 9.16
N GLU A 125 -13.41 -36.23 9.86
CA GLU A 125 -12.97 -36.67 11.19
C GLU A 125 -13.12 -35.52 12.17
N ASN A 126 -13.37 -35.82 13.43
CA ASN A 126 -13.51 -34.86 14.53
C ASN A 126 -14.54 -33.74 14.26
N ASP A 127 -15.59 -34.04 13.51
CA ASP A 127 -16.62 -33.08 13.08
C ASP A 127 -16.06 -31.87 12.31
N LYS A 128 -14.89 -32.02 11.63
CA LYS A 128 -14.25 -31.00 10.82
C LYS A 128 -14.64 -31.07 9.33
N GLY A 129 -13.96 -30.32 8.48
CA GLY A 129 -14.35 -30.01 7.12
C GLY A 129 -14.15 -31.09 6.05
N GLY A 130 -13.52 -32.22 6.40
CA GLY A 130 -13.32 -33.32 5.45
C GLY A 130 -12.12 -33.15 4.53
N ILE A 131 -12.21 -33.62 3.30
CA ILE A 131 -11.05 -33.80 2.40
C ILE A 131 -10.31 -32.52 1.99
N TYR A 132 -10.95 -31.37 2.00
CA TYR A 132 -10.32 -30.09 1.65
C TYR A 132 -9.64 -29.41 2.82
N PHE A 133 -9.98 -29.78 4.06
CA PHE A 133 -9.59 -29.07 5.27
C PHE A 133 -8.79 -29.96 6.23
N TYR A 134 -7.99 -29.36 7.08
CA TYR A 134 -7.43 -30.07 8.23
C TYR A 134 -8.57 -30.61 9.10
N ASN A 135 -8.43 -31.86 9.56
CA ASN A 135 -9.40 -32.52 10.43
C ASN A 135 -8.87 -32.66 11.88
N ASP A 136 -7.92 -31.83 12.27
CA ASP A 136 -7.36 -31.72 13.61
C ASP A 136 -7.31 -30.24 14.03
N HIS A 137 -6.57 -29.93 15.11
CA HIS A 137 -6.43 -28.58 15.63
C HIS A 137 -5.87 -27.56 14.61
N ARG A 138 -5.19 -28.01 13.56
CA ARG A 138 -4.66 -27.13 12.49
C ARG A 138 -5.75 -26.48 11.65
N SER A 139 -7.00 -27.01 11.71
CA SER A 139 -8.13 -26.36 11.03
C SER A 139 -8.47 -24.99 11.61
N ASP A 140 -8.14 -24.77 12.88
CA ASP A 140 -8.59 -23.61 13.64
C ASP A 140 -7.86 -22.33 13.19
N THR A 141 -8.62 -21.29 12.89
CA THR A 141 -8.15 -19.94 12.60
C THR A 141 -9.01 -18.95 13.36
N PRO A 142 -8.62 -17.66 13.48
CA PRO A 142 -9.50 -16.65 14.07
C PRO A 142 -10.83 -16.48 13.34
N TRP A 143 -10.92 -16.93 12.09
CA TRP A 143 -12.10 -16.78 11.22
C TRP A 143 -12.94 -18.06 11.10
N GLY A 144 -12.52 -19.17 11.70
CA GLY A 144 -13.23 -20.45 11.70
C GLY A 144 -12.33 -21.66 11.47
N ASP A 145 -12.96 -22.83 11.31
CA ASP A 145 -12.32 -24.14 11.20
C ASP A 145 -12.05 -24.57 9.74
N THR A 146 -11.86 -23.62 8.85
CA THR A 146 -11.82 -23.84 7.40
C THR A 146 -10.44 -23.62 6.78
N ARG A 147 -9.35 -23.83 7.57
CA ARG A 147 -8.00 -23.83 7.00
C ARG A 147 -7.85 -25.00 6.03
N PRO A 148 -7.50 -24.76 4.74
CA PRO A 148 -7.23 -25.83 3.78
C PRO A 148 -6.13 -26.78 4.27
N ASP A 149 -6.26 -28.07 3.98
CA ASP A 149 -5.26 -29.08 4.34
C ASP A 149 -4.08 -29.06 3.35
N TYR A 150 -3.11 -28.18 3.61
CA TYR A 150 -1.91 -28.08 2.78
C TYR A 150 -1.06 -29.37 2.78
N GLY A 151 -1.29 -30.30 3.72
CA GLY A 151 -0.67 -31.62 3.73
C GLY A 151 -1.10 -32.50 2.53
N ARG A 152 -2.25 -32.20 1.90
CA ARG A 152 -2.75 -32.92 0.75
C ARG A 152 -2.28 -32.26 -0.54
N GLU A 153 -1.64 -33.03 -1.41
CA GLU A 153 -1.14 -32.53 -2.69
C GLU A 153 -2.27 -31.98 -3.56
N GLU A 154 -3.42 -32.65 -3.58
CA GLU A 154 -4.59 -32.23 -4.35
C GLU A 154 -5.17 -30.91 -3.88
N VAL A 155 -5.12 -30.62 -2.58
CA VAL A 155 -5.54 -29.30 -2.02
C VAL A 155 -4.54 -28.23 -2.39
N ARG A 156 -3.24 -28.49 -2.28
CA ARG A 156 -2.24 -27.54 -2.80
C ARG A 156 -2.41 -27.28 -4.29
N GLN A 157 -2.66 -28.33 -5.09
CA GLN A 157 -2.93 -28.15 -6.51
C GLN A 157 -4.17 -27.31 -6.77
N TYR A 158 -5.26 -27.54 -6.04
CA TYR A 158 -6.48 -26.74 -6.12
C TYR A 158 -6.21 -25.24 -5.89
N LEU A 159 -5.43 -24.90 -4.87
CA LEU A 159 -5.07 -23.51 -4.56
C LEU A 159 -4.12 -22.91 -5.61
N ARG A 160 -3.16 -23.67 -6.11
CA ARG A 160 -2.27 -23.25 -7.20
C ARG A 160 -3.05 -22.98 -8.48
N ASP A 161 -3.97 -23.87 -8.86
CA ASP A 161 -4.82 -23.69 -10.04
C ASP A 161 -5.69 -22.43 -9.91
N ASN A 162 -6.15 -22.12 -8.69
CA ASN A 162 -6.87 -20.88 -8.42
C ASN A 162 -5.98 -19.65 -8.59
N ALA A 163 -4.76 -19.66 -8.06
CA ALA A 163 -3.81 -18.56 -8.23
C ALA A 163 -3.50 -18.32 -9.72
N LEU A 164 -3.29 -19.39 -10.49
CA LEU A 164 -3.05 -19.31 -11.93
C LEU A 164 -4.30 -18.86 -12.71
N MET A 165 -5.50 -19.21 -12.27
CA MET A 165 -6.74 -18.76 -12.90
C MET A 165 -6.84 -17.24 -12.97
N TRP A 166 -6.49 -16.54 -11.89
CA TRP A 166 -6.49 -15.07 -11.86
C TRP A 166 -5.54 -14.48 -12.90
N ILE A 167 -4.38 -15.10 -13.10
CA ILE A 167 -3.37 -14.64 -14.06
C ILE A 167 -3.72 -15.07 -15.49
N GLU A 168 -4.01 -16.35 -15.72
CA GLU A 168 -4.14 -16.90 -17.05
C GLU A 168 -5.49 -16.60 -17.71
N LYS A 169 -6.55 -16.62 -16.91
CA LYS A 169 -7.92 -16.44 -17.42
C LYS A 169 -8.37 -14.98 -17.31
N TYR A 170 -7.98 -14.31 -16.23
CA TYR A 170 -8.46 -12.95 -15.95
C TYR A 170 -7.38 -11.87 -16.13
N HIS A 171 -6.18 -12.24 -16.57
CA HIS A 171 -5.07 -11.34 -16.88
C HIS A 171 -4.64 -10.41 -15.72
N CYS A 172 -4.81 -10.86 -14.47
CA CYS A 172 -4.30 -10.09 -13.33
C CYS A 172 -2.77 -10.00 -13.38
N ASP A 173 -2.23 -8.83 -13.05
CA ASP A 173 -0.80 -8.51 -13.07
C ASP A 173 -0.12 -8.79 -11.74
N GLY A 174 -0.86 -9.13 -10.72
CA GLY A 174 -0.35 -9.50 -9.42
C GLY A 174 -1.38 -10.20 -8.56
N LEU A 175 -0.86 -10.83 -7.48
CA LEU A 175 -1.65 -11.42 -6.42
C LEU A 175 -1.15 -10.88 -5.07
N ARG A 176 -2.04 -10.37 -4.25
CA ARG A 176 -1.78 -10.17 -2.81
C ARG A 176 -2.37 -11.37 -2.07
N MET A 177 -1.60 -12.06 -1.27
CA MET A 177 -2.06 -13.21 -0.50
C MET A 177 -2.32 -12.82 0.95
N ASP A 178 -3.57 -12.98 1.34
CA ASP A 178 -4.09 -12.62 2.65
C ASP A 178 -3.48 -13.47 3.77
N ALA A 179 -3.16 -12.82 4.90
CA ALA A 179 -2.75 -13.44 6.17
C ALA A 179 -1.81 -14.65 6.01
N THR A 180 -0.73 -14.50 5.22
CA THR A 180 0.22 -15.58 4.95
C THR A 180 0.85 -16.15 6.21
N SER A 181 0.91 -15.38 7.29
CA SER A 181 1.35 -15.86 8.61
C SER A 181 0.48 -17.01 9.13
N TYR A 182 -0.82 -17.08 8.78
CA TYR A 182 -1.71 -18.19 9.12
C TYR A 182 -1.62 -19.37 8.14
N ILE A 183 -1.00 -19.21 6.98
CA ILE A 183 -0.60 -20.33 6.12
C ILE A 183 0.69 -20.97 6.64
N ARG A 184 1.60 -20.15 7.20
CA ARG A 184 2.91 -20.56 7.72
C ARG A 184 2.88 -21.19 9.10
N TYR A 185 1.98 -20.72 9.96
CA TYR A 185 1.94 -21.07 11.38
C TYR A 185 0.51 -21.37 11.83
N GLU A 186 0.38 -22.27 12.79
CA GLU A 186 -0.93 -22.67 13.35
C GLU A 186 -1.68 -21.49 13.97
N GLY A 187 -0.99 -20.64 14.75
CA GLY A 187 -1.54 -19.45 15.41
C GLY A 187 -1.11 -18.12 14.79
N GLY A 188 -0.67 -18.11 13.53
CA GLY A 188 -0.27 -16.89 12.82
C GLY A 188 1.09 -16.31 13.23
N GLY A 189 1.98 -17.13 13.81
CA GLY A 189 3.36 -16.75 14.11
C GLY A 189 3.53 -15.89 15.37
N LEU A 190 2.66 -16.06 16.36
CA LEU A 190 2.77 -15.40 17.66
C LEU A 190 3.51 -16.30 18.67
N GLY A 191 4.65 -15.83 19.18
CA GLY A 191 5.40 -16.55 20.23
C GLY A 191 6.05 -17.85 19.76
N TYR A 192 5.86 -18.95 20.48
CA TYR A 192 6.37 -20.28 20.16
C TYR A 192 5.36 -21.07 19.31
N ASP A 193 4.93 -20.49 18.22
CA ASP A 193 3.92 -21.07 17.35
C ASP A 193 4.50 -22.18 16.47
N THR A 194 3.69 -23.19 16.14
CA THR A 194 4.10 -24.32 15.30
C THR A 194 4.05 -23.93 13.82
N GLU A 195 5.16 -24.14 13.13
CA GLU A 195 5.25 -23.90 11.68
C GLU A 195 4.50 -24.98 10.90
N ILE A 196 3.75 -24.60 9.89
CA ILE A 196 3.06 -25.49 8.94
C ILE A 196 3.94 -25.53 7.67
N GLU A 197 4.86 -26.51 7.60
CA GLU A 197 5.82 -26.59 6.48
C GLU A 197 5.10 -26.80 5.13
N GLU A 198 3.99 -27.51 5.11
CA GLU A 198 3.19 -27.74 3.90
C GLU A 198 2.56 -26.42 3.38
N GLY A 199 2.28 -25.48 4.27
CA GLY A 199 1.88 -24.11 3.90
C GLY A 199 3.02 -23.34 3.24
N ASN A 200 4.25 -23.45 3.77
CA ASN A 200 5.43 -22.89 3.13
C ASN A 200 5.69 -23.51 1.74
N ILE A 201 5.50 -24.83 1.60
CA ILE A 201 5.62 -25.52 0.31
C ILE A 201 4.60 -24.96 -0.70
N LEU A 202 3.33 -24.80 -0.31
CA LEU A 202 2.30 -24.21 -1.16
C LEU A 202 2.72 -22.84 -1.70
N MET A 203 3.17 -21.94 -0.82
CA MET A 203 3.55 -20.58 -1.21
C MET A 203 4.77 -20.57 -2.12
N ARG A 204 5.79 -21.39 -1.83
CA ARG A 204 6.96 -21.57 -2.70
C ARG A 204 6.58 -22.08 -4.08
N ASP A 205 5.68 -23.06 -4.16
CA ASP A 205 5.20 -23.64 -5.42
C ASP A 205 4.48 -22.58 -6.26
N ILE A 206 3.54 -21.82 -5.65
CA ILE A 206 2.82 -20.75 -6.34
C ILE A 206 3.80 -19.69 -6.85
N ASN A 207 4.68 -19.17 -5.99
CA ASN A 207 5.60 -18.10 -6.36
C ASN A 207 6.63 -18.54 -7.40
N SER A 208 7.12 -19.79 -7.31
CA SER A 208 8.07 -20.35 -8.28
C SER A 208 7.43 -20.50 -9.66
N GLU A 209 6.22 -21.04 -9.71
CA GLU A 209 5.50 -21.25 -10.95
C GLU A 209 5.13 -19.93 -11.64
N ILE A 210 4.65 -18.95 -10.86
CA ILE A 210 4.37 -17.59 -11.37
C ILE A 210 5.64 -16.94 -11.90
N ARG A 211 6.73 -16.97 -11.14
CA ARG A 211 8.01 -16.37 -11.56
C ARG A 211 8.58 -17.01 -12.83
N GLU A 212 8.44 -18.32 -12.99
CA GLU A 212 8.91 -19.03 -14.18
C GLU A 212 8.08 -18.70 -15.42
N LYS A 213 6.75 -18.73 -15.29
CA LYS A 213 5.84 -18.55 -16.43
C LYS A 213 5.49 -17.08 -16.72
N TYR A 214 5.39 -16.26 -15.68
CA TYR A 214 4.88 -14.89 -15.73
C TYR A 214 5.78 -13.93 -14.93
N PRO A 215 7.06 -13.73 -15.32
CA PRO A 215 8.05 -12.99 -14.52
C PRO A 215 7.71 -11.51 -14.28
N HIS A 216 6.72 -10.96 -14.95
CA HIS A 216 6.22 -9.60 -14.75
C HIS A 216 5.15 -9.51 -13.64
N VAL A 217 4.53 -10.64 -13.28
CA VAL A 217 3.47 -10.69 -12.26
C VAL A 217 4.07 -10.50 -10.87
N LEU A 218 3.50 -9.57 -10.10
CA LEU A 218 3.93 -9.28 -8.74
C LEU A 218 3.14 -10.14 -7.75
N THR A 219 3.85 -10.90 -6.91
CA THR A 219 3.24 -11.58 -5.76
C THR A 219 3.57 -10.82 -4.48
N ILE A 220 2.54 -10.52 -3.69
CA ILE A 220 2.62 -9.74 -2.45
C ILE A 220 2.11 -10.60 -1.29
N ALA A 221 2.84 -10.65 -0.19
CA ALA A 221 2.38 -11.29 1.03
C ALA A 221 1.86 -10.25 2.03
N GLU A 222 0.73 -10.54 2.65
CA GLU A 222 0.40 -9.92 3.93
C GLU A 222 0.83 -10.86 5.05
N ASP A 223 2.06 -10.68 5.55
CA ASP A 223 2.61 -11.51 6.65
C ASP A 223 2.65 -10.75 7.97
N LEU A 224 3.00 -9.47 7.93
CA LEU A 224 3.02 -8.53 9.07
C LEU A 224 3.86 -9.01 10.27
N LYS A 225 4.88 -9.82 10.04
CA LYS A 225 5.84 -10.27 11.06
C LYS A 225 7.22 -9.64 10.92
N GLY A 226 7.47 -8.91 9.84
CA GLY A 226 8.78 -8.33 9.56
C GLY A 226 9.85 -9.37 9.20
N ASP A 227 9.44 -10.54 8.72
CA ASP A 227 10.31 -11.66 8.38
C ASP A 227 10.81 -11.56 6.93
N SER A 228 12.14 -11.43 6.74
CA SER A 228 12.74 -11.38 5.41
C SER A 228 12.56 -12.67 4.61
N ARG A 229 12.39 -13.83 5.27
CA ARG A 229 12.13 -15.12 4.61
C ARG A 229 10.95 -15.06 3.63
N VAL A 230 10.01 -14.16 3.85
CA VAL A 230 8.85 -14.00 2.96
C VAL A 230 9.30 -13.61 1.54
N THR A 231 10.27 -12.72 1.43
CA THR A 231 10.78 -12.21 0.14
C THR A 231 12.14 -12.76 -0.25
N ASP A 232 12.83 -13.49 0.64
CA ASP A 232 14.07 -14.17 0.32
C ASP A 232 13.86 -15.23 -0.78
N SER A 233 14.90 -15.50 -1.55
CA SER A 233 14.85 -16.48 -2.64
C SER A 233 14.66 -17.92 -2.13
N ILE A 234 14.24 -18.82 -3.01
CA ILE A 234 14.12 -20.26 -2.70
C ILE A 234 15.48 -20.84 -2.28
N GLU A 235 16.57 -20.40 -2.93
CA GLU A 235 17.93 -20.83 -2.64
C GLU A 235 18.37 -20.43 -1.21
N GLU A 236 17.80 -19.36 -0.68
CA GLU A 236 18.01 -18.89 0.69
C GLU A 236 16.96 -19.44 1.68
N ASN A 237 16.20 -20.45 1.25
CA ASN A 237 15.10 -21.05 2.01
C ASN A 237 13.95 -20.07 2.29
N GLY A 238 13.77 -19.06 1.44
CA GLY A 238 12.68 -18.11 1.48
C GLY A 238 11.40 -18.62 0.80
N LEU A 239 10.38 -17.76 0.79
CA LEU A 239 9.07 -18.03 0.16
C LEU A 239 8.95 -17.40 -1.24
N ALA A 240 9.93 -16.58 -1.62
CA ALA A 240 10.08 -15.97 -2.93
C ALA A 240 8.92 -15.05 -3.37
N TYR A 241 8.21 -14.42 -2.45
CA TYR A 241 7.33 -13.32 -2.82
C TYR A 241 8.12 -12.17 -3.44
N GLY A 242 7.51 -11.45 -4.37
CA GLY A 242 8.11 -10.25 -4.94
C GLY A 242 8.15 -9.10 -3.93
N SER A 243 7.14 -9.01 -3.06
CA SER A 243 7.04 -7.97 -2.03
C SER A 243 6.20 -8.45 -0.85
N GLN A 244 6.19 -7.67 0.25
CA GLN A 244 5.30 -7.89 1.39
C GLN A 244 4.81 -6.55 1.95
N TRP A 245 3.62 -6.54 2.55
CA TRP A 245 3.13 -5.39 3.31
C TRP A 245 4.04 -5.11 4.50
N ASP A 246 4.44 -3.85 4.68
CA ASP A 246 5.52 -3.51 5.61
C ASP A 246 5.03 -2.90 6.92
N MET A 247 4.92 -3.75 7.95
CA MET A 247 4.64 -3.31 9.31
C MET A 247 5.70 -2.36 9.90
N ASN A 248 6.96 -2.46 9.42
CA ASN A 248 8.05 -1.59 9.88
C ASN A 248 7.98 -0.18 9.27
N PHE A 249 7.03 0.06 8.36
CA PHE A 249 6.71 1.39 7.86
C PHE A 249 5.40 1.91 8.45
N VAL A 250 4.28 1.17 8.27
CA VAL A 250 2.94 1.69 8.60
C VAL A 250 2.83 2.09 10.08
N HIS A 251 3.18 1.22 11.01
CA HIS A 251 2.98 1.49 12.43
C HIS A 251 3.89 2.60 12.98
N PRO A 252 5.24 2.60 12.74
CA PRO A 252 6.09 3.68 13.22
C PRO A 252 5.73 5.05 12.61
N VAL A 253 5.36 5.09 11.32
CA VAL A 253 4.98 6.36 10.67
C VAL A 253 3.66 6.87 11.23
N ARG A 254 2.63 6.01 11.36
CA ARG A 254 1.35 6.38 11.97
C ARG A 254 1.55 6.89 13.40
N GLU A 255 2.30 6.18 14.23
CA GLU A 255 2.59 6.61 15.61
C GLU A 255 3.14 8.04 15.66
N VAL A 256 4.05 8.40 14.76
CA VAL A 256 4.65 9.74 14.75
C VAL A 256 3.71 10.81 14.21
N ILE A 257 2.95 10.53 13.14
CA ILE A 257 2.02 11.53 12.58
C ILE A 257 0.75 11.69 13.41
N GLU A 258 0.31 10.67 14.14
CA GLU A 258 -0.89 10.67 14.99
C GLU A 258 -0.62 11.22 16.39
N ASP A 259 0.63 11.22 16.88
CA ASP A 259 0.96 11.75 18.20
C ASP A 259 0.46 13.18 18.37
N THR A 260 -0.30 13.43 19.43
CA THR A 260 -0.96 14.71 19.70
C THR A 260 0.03 15.83 19.96
N HIS A 261 1.20 15.52 20.54
CA HIS A 261 2.17 16.52 20.99
C HIS A 261 3.43 16.50 20.12
N ASP A 262 3.78 17.64 19.52
CA ASP A 262 4.99 17.78 18.70
C ASP A 262 6.26 17.29 19.43
N ASN A 263 6.40 17.62 20.73
CA ASN A 263 7.59 17.28 21.49
C ASN A 263 7.79 15.77 21.71
N SER A 264 6.72 14.97 21.71
CA SER A 264 6.78 13.52 21.90
C SER A 264 7.08 12.75 20.63
N ARG A 265 6.94 13.36 19.44
CA ARG A 265 7.23 12.72 18.17
C ARG A 265 8.68 12.30 18.05
N ASP A 266 8.90 11.01 17.90
CA ASP A 266 10.23 10.42 17.75
C ASP A 266 10.57 10.27 16.25
N LEU A 267 11.34 11.21 15.71
CA LEU A 267 11.76 11.17 14.31
C LEU A 267 12.67 9.99 13.97
N GLN A 268 13.32 9.36 14.97
CA GLN A 268 14.14 8.18 14.71
C GLN A 268 13.29 7.03 14.18
N LYS A 269 12.05 6.87 14.65
CA LYS A 269 11.11 5.88 14.10
C LYS A 269 10.83 6.07 12.62
N VAL A 270 10.72 7.31 12.16
CA VAL A 270 10.55 7.63 10.73
C VAL A 270 11.82 7.32 9.94
N VAL A 271 12.98 7.66 10.49
CA VAL A 271 14.29 7.34 9.89
C VAL A 271 14.45 5.83 9.73
N ASP A 272 14.22 5.09 10.80
CA ASP A 272 14.32 3.62 10.80
C ASP A 272 13.36 3.01 9.77
N ALA A 273 12.12 3.50 9.67
CA ALA A 273 11.15 3.08 8.68
C ALA A 273 11.58 3.40 7.24
N LEU A 274 12.20 4.54 7.00
CA LEU A 274 12.71 4.93 5.68
C LEU A 274 13.93 4.10 5.25
N GLU A 275 14.81 3.75 6.17
CA GLU A 275 16.06 3.00 5.90
C GLU A 275 15.86 1.49 5.90
N PHE A 276 14.76 0.99 6.45
CA PHE A 276 14.47 -0.45 6.53
C PHE A 276 14.41 -1.11 5.13
N ARG A 277 14.89 -2.36 5.04
CA ARG A 277 14.87 -3.18 3.81
C ARG A 277 14.69 -4.65 4.18
N TYR A 278 13.88 -5.35 3.39
CA TYR A 278 13.92 -6.80 3.32
C TYR A 278 14.99 -7.20 2.30
N SER A 279 15.87 -8.11 2.66
CA SER A 279 16.84 -8.73 1.73
C SER A 279 17.64 -7.72 0.86
N ASN A 280 17.89 -6.52 1.39
CA ASN A 280 18.57 -5.40 0.71
C ASN A 280 17.85 -4.84 -0.53
N ASP A 281 16.59 -5.19 -0.77
CA ASP A 281 15.78 -4.62 -1.85
C ASP A 281 14.72 -3.67 -1.28
N ALA A 282 14.70 -2.43 -1.76
CA ALA A 282 13.71 -1.45 -1.36
C ALA A 282 12.31 -1.77 -1.89
N PHE A 283 12.19 -2.52 -2.97
CA PHE A 283 10.92 -2.84 -3.61
C PHE A 283 10.35 -4.20 -3.17
N SER A 284 11.03 -4.90 -2.25
CA SER A 284 10.48 -6.06 -1.55
C SER A 284 9.46 -5.69 -0.47
N ARG A 285 9.00 -4.45 -0.44
CA ARG A 285 8.02 -3.97 0.54
C ARG A 285 6.99 -3.02 -0.06
N ILE A 286 5.74 -3.17 0.38
CA ILE A 286 4.65 -2.23 0.15
C ILE A 286 4.61 -1.27 1.32
N VAL A 287 4.74 0.03 1.06
CA VAL A 287 4.72 1.09 2.08
C VAL A 287 3.40 1.87 2.01
N TYR A 288 2.77 2.09 3.15
CA TYR A 288 1.45 2.72 3.24
C TYR A 288 1.23 3.31 4.64
N THR A 289 0.23 4.16 4.77
CA THR A 289 -0.27 4.65 6.07
C THR A 289 -1.72 4.26 6.31
N GLU A 290 -2.46 3.91 5.26
CA GLU A 290 -3.81 3.38 5.35
C GLU A 290 -3.95 2.13 4.45
N SER A 291 -4.71 1.16 4.93
CA SER A 291 -5.26 0.02 4.22
C SER A 291 -6.66 -0.25 4.77
N HIS A 292 -7.41 -1.17 4.15
CA HIS A 292 -8.72 -1.57 4.67
C HIS A 292 -8.67 -1.99 6.14
N ASP A 293 -7.59 -2.66 6.60
CA ASP A 293 -7.40 -3.10 7.98
C ASP A 293 -6.94 -2.00 8.94
N GLU A 294 -6.11 -1.06 8.45
CA GLU A 294 -5.59 0.04 9.28
C GLU A 294 -6.64 1.12 9.56
N VAL A 295 -7.77 1.10 8.87
CA VAL A 295 -8.84 2.10 9.03
C VAL A 295 -10.20 1.47 9.37
N ALA A 296 -10.19 0.29 9.97
CA ALA A 296 -11.36 -0.47 10.39
C ALA A 296 -11.10 -1.23 11.70
N ASN A 297 -12.03 -2.04 12.16
CA ASN A 297 -11.87 -2.91 13.33
C ASN A 297 -11.48 -2.16 14.63
N GLY A 298 -12.03 -0.94 14.82
CA GLY A 298 -11.74 -0.11 15.99
C GLY A 298 -10.59 0.88 15.79
N LYS A 299 -10.01 0.95 14.59
CA LYS A 299 -9.07 1.98 14.14
C LYS A 299 -9.79 2.95 13.22
N ALA A 300 -9.30 4.18 13.09
CA ALA A 300 -9.85 5.19 12.22
C ALA A 300 -8.87 5.57 11.08
N ARG A 301 -9.37 6.37 10.14
CA ARG A 301 -8.55 7.06 9.14
C ARG A 301 -7.54 7.95 9.83
N VAL A 302 -6.37 8.13 9.22
CA VAL A 302 -5.29 8.96 9.79
C VAL A 302 -5.77 10.35 10.22
N PRO A 303 -6.55 11.13 9.43
CA PRO A 303 -7.01 12.43 9.88
C PRO A 303 -7.91 12.38 11.13
N GLU A 304 -8.76 11.36 11.27
CA GLU A 304 -9.61 11.17 12.45
C GLU A 304 -8.81 10.71 13.67
N GLU A 305 -7.77 9.85 13.51
CA GLU A 305 -6.86 9.50 14.60
C GLU A 305 -6.04 10.71 15.10
N ILE A 306 -5.66 11.61 14.17
CA ILE A 306 -4.94 12.83 14.51
C ILE A 306 -5.81 13.77 15.35
N GLN A 307 -7.08 13.97 14.96
CA GLN A 307 -7.99 14.87 15.66
C GLN A 307 -9.42 14.32 15.65
N PRO A 308 -9.74 13.44 16.60
CA PRO A 308 -11.06 12.81 16.66
C PRO A 308 -12.21 13.82 16.70
N GLY A 309 -13.18 13.66 15.78
CA GLY A 309 -14.33 14.53 15.63
C GLY A 309 -14.06 15.87 14.93
N ASP A 310 -12.82 16.12 14.47
CA ASP A 310 -12.44 17.31 13.69
C ASP A 310 -11.32 16.98 12.67
N ALA A 311 -11.50 15.88 11.95
CA ALA A 311 -10.56 15.37 10.96
C ALA A 311 -10.26 16.35 9.82
N GLU A 312 -11.15 17.31 9.59
CA GLU A 312 -11.00 18.35 8.59
C GLU A 312 -10.21 19.58 9.07
N SER A 313 -9.74 19.58 10.32
CA SER A 313 -8.88 20.66 10.83
C SER A 313 -7.59 20.74 10.02
N ASP A 314 -6.98 21.92 9.99
CA ASP A 314 -5.70 22.13 9.31
C ASP A 314 -4.59 21.23 9.85
N PHE A 315 -4.62 20.95 11.16
CA PHE A 315 -3.67 20.04 11.79
C PHE A 315 -3.82 18.61 11.28
N ALA A 316 -5.06 18.12 11.24
CA ALA A 316 -5.34 16.77 10.77
C ALA A 316 -4.97 16.60 9.29
N LYS A 317 -5.41 17.52 8.43
CA LYS A 317 -5.11 17.51 7.00
C LYS A 317 -3.60 17.55 6.73
N LYS A 318 -2.87 18.51 7.32
CA LYS A 318 -1.44 18.67 7.08
C LYS A 318 -0.64 17.47 7.55
N ARG A 319 -0.99 16.89 8.71
CA ARG A 319 -0.28 15.72 9.26
C ARG A 319 -0.63 14.44 8.50
N ALA A 320 -1.87 14.26 8.05
CA ALA A 320 -2.23 13.18 7.15
C ALA A 320 -1.45 13.27 5.82
N ILE A 321 -1.32 14.47 5.27
CA ILE A 321 -0.49 14.73 4.07
C ILE A 321 0.98 14.38 4.32
N LEU A 322 1.56 14.65 5.51
CA LEU A 322 2.91 14.19 5.84
C LEU A 322 3.06 12.68 5.67
N GLY A 323 2.09 11.89 6.15
CA GLY A 323 2.07 10.44 5.99
C GLY A 323 2.01 10.01 4.52
N ILE A 324 1.15 10.66 3.72
CA ILE A 324 1.02 10.37 2.29
C ILE A 324 2.33 10.73 1.54
N VAL A 325 2.94 11.87 1.85
CA VAL A 325 4.23 12.26 1.24
C VAL A 325 5.34 11.29 1.61
N LEU A 326 5.41 10.86 2.88
CA LEU A 326 6.34 9.81 3.29
C LEU A 326 6.13 8.53 2.47
N THR A 327 4.90 8.06 2.36
CA THR A 327 4.55 6.89 1.54
C THR A 327 5.02 7.04 0.09
N LEU A 328 4.72 8.17 -0.55
CA LEU A 328 5.04 8.40 -1.97
C LEU A 328 6.52 8.71 -2.22
N THR A 329 7.30 9.08 -1.21
CA THR A 329 8.72 9.42 -1.36
C THR A 329 9.68 8.41 -0.72
N ALA A 330 9.18 7.50 0.12
CA ALA A 330 9.98 6.42 0.70
C ALA A 330 10.52 5.47 -0.37
N PRO A 331 11.65 4.78 -0.10
CA PRO A 331 12.02 3.59 -0.84
C PRO A 331 11.06 2.45 -0.52
N GLY A 332 10.37 1.92 -1.53
CA GLY A 332 9.31 0.92 -1.44
C GLY A 332 8.30 1.09 -2.56
N ILE A 333 7.36 0.18 -2.67
CA ILE A 333 6.20 0.32 -3.57
C ILE A 333 5.09 1.01 -2.75
N PRO A 334 4.69 2.23 -3.09
CA PRO A 334 3.67 2.94 -2.33
C PRO A 334 2.26 2.41 -2.62
N MET A 335 1.45 2.34 -1.58
CA MET A 335 0.03 2.03 -1.67
C MET A 335 -0.79 3.12 -0.97
N LEU A 336 -1.90 3.51 -1.58
CA LEU A 336 -2.94 4.37 -1.02
C LEU A 336 -4.23 3.57 -0.91
N PHE A 337 -5.00 3.81 0.15
CA PHE A 337 -6.33 3.23 0.29
C PHE A 337 -7.41 4.19 -0.24
N GLN A 338 -8.49 3.65 -0.81
CA GLN A 338 -9.59 4.42 -1.41
C GLN A 338 -10.02 5.62 -0.54
N GLY A 339 -10.03 6.82 -1.14
CA GLY A 339 -10.41 8.07 -0.47
C GLY A 339 -9.27 8.78 0.26
N GLN A 340 -8.12 8.16 0.45
CA GLN A 340 -6.98 8.79 1.13
C GLN A 340 -6.50 10.05 0.41
N GLU A 341 -6.60 10.09 -0.92
CA GLU A 341 -6.18 11.21 -1.76
C GLU A 341 -7.02 12.48 -1.61
N PHE A 342 -8.19 12.38 -1.02
CA PHE A 342 -9.04 13.53 -0.67
C PHE A 342 -9.41 13.57 0.83
N ILE A 343 -8.56 12.94 1.67
CA ILE A 343 -8.67 13.02 3.14
C ILE A 343 -10.04 12.48 3.64
N GLU A 344 -10.40 11.28 3.16
CA GLU A 344 -11.52 10.54 3.77
C GLU A 344 -11.26 10.35 5.26
N ASP A 345 -12.28 10.54 6.11
CA ASP A 345 -12.15 10.49 7.57
C ASP A 345 -13.06 9.45 8.24
N GLU A 346 -14.01 8.89 7.50
CA GLU A 346 -14.85 7.82 8.02
C GLU A 346 -14.10 6.47 8.02
N TYR A 347 -14.27 5.68 9.08
CA TYR A 347 -13.71 4.35 9.13
C TYR A 347 -14.30 3.45 8.04
N PHE A 348 -13.51 2.49 7.55
CA PHE A 348 -13.95 1.59 6.49
C PHE A 348 -14.94 0.55 7.02
N GLN A 349 -16.04 0.38 6.30
CA GLN A 349 -17.02 -0.68 6.48
C GLN A 349 -17.64 -1.03 5.11
N ASP A 350 -18.06 -2.27 4.94
CA ASP A 350 -18.60 -2.79 3.68
C ASP A 350 -20.03 -2.31 3.37
N THR A 351 -20.71 -1.77 4.38
CA THR A 351 -22.10 -1.24 4.25
C THR A 351 -22.17 0.20 3.75
N GLU A 352 -21.08 0.97 3.87
CA GLU A 352 -21.05 2.39 3.52
C GLU A 352 -20.19 2.66 2.30
N GLY A 353 -20.72 3.42 1.34
CA GLY A 353 -19.98 3.85 0.16
C GLY A 353 -19.02 4.98 0.47
N LEU A 354 -17.90 5.03 -0.27
CA LEU A 354 -16.96 6.15 -0.22
C LEU A 354 -17.65 7.49 -0.54
N ASP A 355 -17.41 8.52 0.28
CA ASP A 355 -18.02 9.83 0.10
C ASP A 355 -17.33 10.69 -0.97
N TRP A 356 -17.80 10.60 -2.19
CA TRP A 356 -17.29 11.40 -3.32
C TRP A 356 -17.60 12.91 -3.24
N GLU A 357 -18.41 13.38 -2.30
CA GLU A 357 -18.56 14.83 -2.07
C GLU A 357 -17.32 15.42 -1.40
N LYS A 358 -16.56 14.63 -0.62
CA LYS A 358 -15.28 15.03 -0.05
C LYS A 358 -14.22 15.27 -1.13
N GLU A 359 -14.21 14.50 -2.23
CA GLU A 359 -13.32 14.78 -3.38
C GLU A 359 -13.56 16.19 -3.92
N LYS A 360 -14.82 16.59 -4.08
CA LYS A 360 -15.15 17.93 -4.55
C LYS A 360 -14.71 19.01 -3.58
N LYS A 361 -14.83 18.77 -2.28
CA LYS A 361 -14.43 19.67 -1.21
C LYS A 361 -12.91 19.82 -1.11
N HIS A 362 -12.18 18.71 -1.21
CA HIS A 362 -10.74 18.65 -1.03
C HIS A 362 -9.97 18.53 -2.36
N LYS A 363 -10.52 19.06 -3.44
CA LYS A 363 -9.97 18.99 -4.79
C LYS A 363 -8.54 19.51 -4.93
N GLY A 364 -8.14 20.47 -4.09
CA GLY A 364 -6.76 20.95 -4.05
C GLY A 364 -5.81 19.93 -3.45
N ILE A 365 -6.25 19.15 -2.44
CA ILE A 365 -5.45 18.07 -1.84
C ILE A 365 -5.35 16.89 -2.81
N GLU A 366 -6.47 16.47 -3.46
CA GLU A 366 -6.43 15.49 -4.56
C GLU A 366 -5.39 15.88 -5.62
N LYS A 367 -5.40 17.17 -6.02
CA LYS A 367 -4.40 17.68 -6.97
C LYS A 367 -2.97 17.57 -6.44
N LEU A 368 -2.74 17.91 -5.17
CA LEU A 368 -1.42 17.79 -4.53
C LEU A 368 -0.92 16.34 -4.61
N ILE A 369 -1.75 15.39 -4.20
CA ILE A 369 -1.38 13.97 -4.21
C ILE A 369 -1.10 13.50 -5.64
N GLY A 370 -1.94 13.88 -6.59
CA GLY A 370 -1.70 13.61 -8.02
C GLY A 370 -0.41 14.22 -8.55
N ASP A 371 -0.05 15.43 -8.15
CA ASP A 371 1.22 16.06 -8.55
C ASP A 371 2.43 15.26 -8.00
N ILE A 372 2.36 14.74 -6.76
CA ILE A 372 3.41 13.92 -6.15
C ILE A 372 3.49 12.54 -6.83
N ILE A 373 2.35 11.90 -7.12
CA ILE A 373 2.31 10.62 -7.82
C ILE A 373 2.98 10.75 -9.20
N LYS A 374 2.64 11.79 -9.98
CA LYS A 374 3.23 12.05 -11.29
C LYS A 374 4.74 12.33 -11.23
N LEU A 375 5.19 12.97 -10.15
CA LEU A 375 6.62 13.14 -9.90
C LEU A 375 7.29 11.78 -9.64
N ARG A 376 6.65 10.90 -8.86
CA ARG A 376 7.16 9.56 -8.56
C ARG A 376 7.14 8.63 -9.78
N THR A 377 6.07 8.60 -10.56
CA THR A 377 5.94 7.72 -11.73
C THR A 377 6.78 8.17 -12.94
N GLY A 378 7.35 9.37 -12.86
CA GLY A 378 8.19 9.93 -13.92
C GLY A 378 7.42 10.61 -15.05
N GLU A 379 6.13 10.86 -14.89
CA GLU A 379 5.37 11.74 -15.78
C GLU A 379 5.88 13.18 -15.67
N SER A 380 6.45 13.56 -14.52
CA SER A 380 7.17 14.82 -14.34
C SER A 380 8.68 14.60 -14.34
N VAL A 381 9.42 15.44 -15.07
CA VAL A 381 10.88 15.31 -15.24
C VAL A 381 11.64 15.74 -14.00
N GLY A 382 12.78 15.08 -13.74
CA GLY A 382 13.78 15.51 -12.75
C GLY A 382 13.68 14.81 -11.39
N ALA A 383 12.92 13.71 -11.28
CA ALA A 383 12.71 13.02 -10.00
C ALA A 383 13.02 11.52 -10.03
N LYS A 384 13.93 11.07 -10.89
CA LYS A 384 14.31 9.66 -11.04
C LYS A 384 14.71 9.02 -9.70
N GLY A 385 15.31 9.80 -8.79
CA GLY A 385 15.67 9.34 -7.45
C GLY A 385 14.53 8.72 -6.67
N LEU A 386 13.27 9.15 -6.86
CA LEU A 386 12.11 8.57 -6.15
C LEU A 386 11.84 7.11 -6.53
N ARG A 387 12.24 6.67 -7.73
CA ARG A 387 12.07 5.31 -8.25
C ARG A 387 13.30 4.42 -7.99
N SER A 388 14.22 4.89 -7.17
CA SER A 388 15.51 4.24 -6.91
C SER A 388 15.52 3.55 -5.54
N GLN A 389 16.50 2.66 -5.36
CA GLN A 389 16.78 1.94 -4.11
C GLN A 389 17.28 2.84 -2.98
N HIS A 390 17.95 3.97 -3.31
CA HIS A 390 18.83 4.64 -2.37
C HIS A 390 18.15 5.82 -1.68
N ILE A 391 18.43 5.93 -0.39
CA ILE A 391 18.10 7.07 0.46
C ILE A 391 19.32 7.46 1.28
N GLU A 392 19.46 8.74 1.56
CA GLU A 392 20.42 9.26 2.52
C GLU A 392 19.73 10.25 3.44
N ILE A 393 19.78 10.00 4.74
CA ILE A 393 19.31 10.96 5.74
C ILE A 393 20.34 12.09 5.84
N LEU A 394 19.91 13.30 5.53
CA LEU A 394 20.77 14.49 5.52
C LEU A 394 20.73 15.25 6.84
N HIS A 395 19.56 15.32 7.46
CA HIS A 395 19.31 16.09 8.67
C HIS A 395 18.20 15.46 9.50
N VAL A 396 18.42 15.33 10.80
CA VAL A 396 17.41 14.96 11.78
C VAL A 396 17.59 15.89 12.99
N ASN A 397 16.57 16.67 13.30
CA ASN A 397 16.58 17.53 14.47
C ASN A 397 15.37 17.24 15.35
N HIS A 398 15.62 16.59 16.48
CA HIS A 398 14.56 16.18 17.41
C HIS A 398 13.93 17.34 18.17
N ASP A 399 14.62 18.50 18.28
CA ASP A 399 14.09 19.68 18.95
C ASP A 399 13.15 20.48 18.02
N THR A 400 13.57 20.73 16.79
CA THR A 400 12.79 21.48 15.79
C THR A 400 11.81 20.59 15.03
N LYS A 401 11.93 19.27 15.14
CA LYS A 401 11.12 18.25 14.44
C LYS A 401 11.26 18.33 12.92
N ILE A 402 12.45 18.66 12.43
CA ILE A 402 12.78 18.68 11.01
C ILE A 402 13.55 17.43 10.63
N LEU A 403 13.08 16.77 9.57
CA LEU A 403 13.74 15.65 8.90
C LEU A 403 14.01 16.04 7.45
N ALA A 404 15.24 15.82 6.97
CA ALA A 404 15.53 15.93 5.54
C ALA A 404 16.32 14.72 5.04
N TYR A 405 15.96 14.26 3.85
CA TYR A 405 16.63 13.15 3.19
C TYR A 405 16.73 13.37 1.68
N ASN A 406 17.70 12.71 1.09
CA ASN A 406 17.92 12.68 -0.35
C ASN A 406 17.57 11.30 -0.90
N ARG A 407 16.78 11.27 -1.98
CA ARG A 407 16.53 10.08 -2.79
C ARG A 407 17.36 10.18 -4.06
N PHE A 408 18.10 9.14 -4.40
CA PHE A 408 19.01 9.17 -5.56
C PHE A 408 19.22 7.78 -6.16
N ASP A 409 19.59 7.74 -7.43
CA ASP A 409 20.07 6.53 -8.09
C ASP A 409 21.61 6.52 -8.04
N ALA A 410 22.21 5.52 -7.41
CA ALA A 410 23.67 5.41 -7.31
C ALA A 410 24.33 5.21 -8.67
N ASN A 411 23.62 4.64 -9.66
CA ASN A 411 24.13 4.44 -11.02
C ASN A 411 23.91 5.66 -11.92
N ASP A 412 22.98 6.55 -11.55
CA ASP A 412 22.66 7.78 -12.28
C ASP A 412 22.28 8.90 -11.30
N PRO A 413 23.25 9.56 -10.68
CA PRO A 413 23.00 10.59 -9.66
C PRO A 413 22.56 11.94 -10.23
N THR A 414 22.14 11.99 -11.50
CA THR A 414 21.80 13.26 -12.19
C THR A 414 20.50 13.89 -11.72
N GLU A 415 19.54 13.08 -11.22
CA GLU A 415 18.22 13.50 -10.77
C GLU A 415 17.93 13.14 -9.30
N PRO A 416 18.71 13.66 -8.33
CA PRO A 416 18.40 13.46 -6.92
C PRO A 416 17.16 14.28 -6.52
N VAL A 417 16.46 13.80 -5.48
CA VAL A 417 15.29 14.46 -4.90
C VAL A 417 15.53 14.71 -3.42
N LEU A 418 15.57 15.98 -3.05
CA LEU A 418 15.62 16.41 -1.66
C LEU A 418 14.19 16.53 -1.10
N VAL A 419 13.91 15.82 -0.03
CA VAL A 419 12.64 15.89 0.71
C VAL A 419 12.92 16.49 2.09
N VAL A 420 12.13 17.51 2.46
CA VAL A 420 12.22 18.18 3.77
C VAL A 420 10.86 18.14 4.42
N LEU A 421 10.79 17.60 5.64
CA LEU A 421 9.56 17.39 6.39
C LEU A 421 9.64 18.11 7.75
N ASN A 422 8.57 18.82 8.08
CA ASN A 422 8.39 19.46 9.37
C ASN A 422 7.26 18.77 10.15
N PHE A 423 7.60 18.11 11.24
CA PHE A 423 6.64 17.42 12.11
C PHE A 423 6.18 18.30 13.29
N SER A 424 6.38 19.62 13.20
CA SER A 424 5.97 20.57 14.25
C SER A 424 5.03 21.66 13.73
N ASN A 425 4.27 22.26 14.64
CA ASN A 425 3.44 23.43 14.36
C ASN A 425 4.25 24.75 14.42
N GLN A 426 5.54 24.68 14.10
CA GLN A 426 6.41 25.87 14.05
C GLN A 426 6.84 26.12 12.61
N GLU A 427 6.87 27.38 12.20
CA GLU A 427 7.45 27.81 10.94
C GLU A 427 8.90 28.23 11.16
N TYR A 428 9.76 27.97 10.20
CA TYR A 428 11.17 28.30 10.26
C TYR A 428 11.57 29.11 9.02
N GLU A 429 12.17 30.25 9.23
CA GLU A 429 12.78 31.05 8.15
C GLU A 429 14.29 30.80 8.08
N ASN A 430 14.83 30.70 6.87
CA ASN A 430 16.26 30.48 6.61
C ASN A 430 16.86 29.28 7.40
N TYR A 431 16.09 28.21 7.55
CA TYR A 431 16.54 27.01 8.26
C TYR A 431 17.67 26.33 7.50
N GLY A 432 18.76 25.98 8.20
CA GLY A 432 19.94 25.37 7.61
C GLY A 432 19.90 23.84 7.59
N ILE A 433 20.12 23.24 6.44
CA ILE A 433 20.27 21.78 6.27
C ILE A 433 21.62 21.50 5.61
N GLY A 434 22.42 20.57 6.16
CA GLY A 434 23.71 20.21 5.59
C GLY A 434 23.60 19.51 4.24
N LEU A 435 24.35 20.00 3.24
CA LEU A 435 24.42 19.43 1.90
C LEU A 435 25.84 18.94 1.57
N LYS A 436 25.96 17.87 0.77
CA LYS A 436 27.27 17.30 0.37
C LYS A 436 28.02 18.16 -0.66
N ALA A 437 27.30 18.90 -1.47
CA ALA A 437 27.85 19.66 -2.57
C ALA A 437 27.14 21.01 -2.72
N ASN A 438 27.79 21.95 -3.40
CA ASN A 438 27.18 23.20 -3.84
C ASN A 438 26.28 22.94 -5.04
N GLU A 439 25.14 22.30 -4.79
CA GLU A 439 24.17 21.96 -5.82
C GLU A 439 22.84 22.66 -5.53
N PRO A 440 22.35 23.48 -6.46
CA PRO A 440 21.06 24.13 -6.29
C PRO A 440 19.92 23.13 -6.44
N PHE A 441 18.91 23.25 -5.56
CA PHE A 441 17.67 22.50 -5.65
C PHE A 441 16.50 23.45 -5.90
N GLN A 442 15.64 23.09 -6.85
CA GLN A 442 14.44 23.84 -7.19
C GLN A 442 13.21 23.21 -6.53
N LEU A 443 12.36 24.03 -5.93
CA LEU A 443 11.10 23.58 -5.38
C LEU A 443 10.19 23.02 -6.47
N LYS A 444 9.66 21.81 -6.24
CA LYS A 444 8.63 21.18 -7.07
C LYS A 444 7.29 21.15 -6.35
N ILE A 445 7.29 20.76 -5.09
CA ILE A 445 6.09 20.64 -4.26
C ILE A 445 6.31 21.36 -2.92
N ASN A 446 5.40 22.25 -2.58
CA ASN A 446 5.18 22.72 -1.22
C ASN A 446 3.78 22.27 -0.78
N ALA A 447 3.71 21.15 -0.07
CA ALA A 447 2.44 20.56 0.35
C ALA A 447 1.66 21.42 1.36
N ALA A 448 2.31 22.40 2.00
CA ALA A 448 1.65 23.34 2.89
C ALA A 448 1.22 24.65 2.18
N SER A 449 1.25 24.72 0.85
CA SER A 449 0.91 25.91 0.10
C SER A 449 -0.60 26.13 -0.03
N LYS A 450 -1.02 27.39 0.08
CA LYS A 450 -2.42 27.82 -0.19
C LYS A 450 -2.98 27.46 -1.56
N ILE A 451 -2.13 27.11 -2.52
CA ILE A 451 -2.61 26.64 -3.84
C ILE A 451 -3.38 25.31 -3.75
N TYR A 452 -3.18 24.54 -2.65
CA TYR A 452 -3.82 23.25 -2.41
C TYR A 452 -4.95 23.34 -1.38
N ASP A 453 -4.85 24.22 -0.38
CA ASP A 453 -5.91 24.49 0.58
C ASP A 453 -5.76 25.93 1.11
N GLU A 454 -6.83 26.74 1.09
CA GLU A 454 -6.81 28.14 1.47
C GLU A 454 -6.36 28.38 2.93
N ALA A 455 -6.53 27.39 3.80
CA ALA A 455 -6.12 27.42 5.20
C ALA A 455 -4.62 27.13 5.41
N PHE A 456 -3.90 26.72 4.37
CA PHE A 456 -2.46 26.39 4.50
C PHE A 456 -1.59 27.64 4.59
N SER A 457 -0.26 27.46 4.74
CA SER A 457 0.69 28.52 5.06
C SER A 457 0.86 29.56 3.95
N GLU A 458 1.06 30.82 4.36
CA GLU A 458 1.48 31.93 3.48
C GLU A 458 3.00 32.09 3.42
N LEU A 459 3.77 31.35 4.25
CA LEU A 459 5.22 31.45 4.25
C LEU A 459 5.77 31.10 2.87
N PRO A 460 6.45 32.03 2.16
CA PRO A 460 7.00 31.76 0.86
C PRO A 460 8.13 30.73 0.95
N VAL A 461 8.08 29.73 0.09
CA VAL A 461 9.13 28.73 -0.06
C VAL A 461 9.68 28.83 -1.48
N ASP A 462 10.96 29.15 -1.58
CA ASP A 462 11.69 29.26 -2.82
C ASP A 462 12.64 28.09 -3.03
N SER A 463 13.48 28.13 -4.05
CA SER A 463 14.59 27.21 -4.26
C SER A 463 15.56 27.26 -3.08
N VAL A 464 16.32 26.18 -2.88
CA VAL A 464 17.33 26.11 -1.83
C VAL A 464 18.47 27.08 -2.15
N GLU A 465 18.72 28.03 -1.25
CA GLU A 465 19.92 28.85 -1.29
C GLU A 465 21.08 28.07 -0.67
N VAL A 466 22.17 27.86 -1.42
CA VAL A 466 23.32 27.10 -0.95
C VAL A 466 24.45 28.05 -0.59
N VAL A 467 24.93 27.95 0.64
CA VAL A 467 26.03 28.77 1.17
C VAL A 467 27.16 27.88 1.68
N GLU A 468 28.40 28.40 1.66
CA GLU A 468 29.57 27.73 2.24
C GLU A 468 29.57 27.90 3.78
N GLU A 469 28.88 27.04 4.44
CA GLU A 469 28.72 27.03 5.90
C GLU A 469 28.68 25.56 6.36
N ASN A 470 29.25 25.24 7.52
CA ASN A 470 29.24 23.86 8.04
C ASN A 470 27.98 23.62 8.84
N THR A 471 27.12 22.73 8.36
CA THR A 471 25.93 22.23 9.04
C THR A 471 25.89 20.70 8.90
N ASP A 472 25.52 19.99 9.95
CA ASP A 472 25.44 18.52 9.96
C ASP A 472 26.77 17.83 9.54
N ALA A 473 27.90 18.42 9.94
CA ALA A 473 29.26 17.99 9.53
C ALA A 473 29.50 17.98 8.01
N LYS A 474 28.73 18.76 7.24
CA LYS A 474 28.88 18.97 5.80
C LYS A 474 29.34 20.41 5.50
N ASN A 475 30.07 20.61 4.41
CA ASN A 475 30.69 21.90 4.08
C ASN A 475 29.74 22.90 3.43
N TRP A 476 28.56 22.46 3.04
CA TRP A 476 27.55 23.29 2.38
C TRP A 476 26.25 23.25 3.16
N THR A 477 25.58 24.39 3.26
CA THR A 477 24.28 24.52 3.92
C THR A 477 23.25 25.02 2.92
N GLY A 478 22.14 24.27 2.80
CA GLY A 478 20.94 24.73 2.14
C GLY A 478 20.09 25.56 3.10
N LYS A 479 19.80 26.81 2.75
CA LYS A 479 18.88 27.68 3.52
C LYS A 479 17.48 27.59 2.91
N ILE A 480 16.48 27.27 3.75
CA ILE A 480 15.12 26.98 3.31
C ILE A 480 14.12 27.59 4.29
N ASN A 481 13.03 28.15 3.81
CA ASN A 481 11.87 28.46 4.63
C ASN A 481 10.99 27.21 4.72
N ILE A 482 10.59 26.83 5.95
CA ILE A 482 9.86 25.60 6.19
C ILE A 482 8.56 25.92 6.95
N PRO A 483 7.38 25.82 6.32
CA PRO A 483 6.10 26.01 6.97
C PRO A 483 5.80 24.96 8.03
N ALA A 484 4.84 25.25 8.90
CA ALA A 484 4.34 24.31 9.91
C ALA A 484 3.71 23.06 9.26
N TYR A 485 4.07 21.88 9.75
CA TYR A 485 3.65 20.58 9.21
C TYR A 485 3.81 20.43 7.69
N ALA A 486 4.87 21.02 7.17
CA ALA A 486 5.13 21.03 5.73
C ALA A 486 5.84 19.79 5.25
N SER A 487 5.54 19.41 4.01
CA SER A 487 6.35 18.53 3.18
C SER A 487 6.80 19.30 1.95
N LEU A 488 8.11 19.40 1.76
CA LEU A 488 8.73 20.09 0.64
C LEU A 488 9.52 19.10 -0.18
N ILE A 489 9.30 19.11 -1.50
CA ILE A 489 10.02 18.24 -2.45
C ILE A 489 10.75 19.13 -3.45
N PHE A 490 12.05 18.93 -3.54
CA PHE A 490 12.93 19.65 -4.44
C PHE A 490 13.63 18.68 -5.38
N THR A 491 13.90 19.13 -6.59
CA THR A 491 14.75 18.41 -7.55
C THR A 491 15.96 19.25 -7.91
N LYS A 492 17.00 18.61 -8.43
CA LYS A 492 18.17 19.30 -8.94
C LYS A 492 17.74 20.23 -10.07
N GLY A 493 18.24 21.46 -10.06
CA GLY A 493 17.94 22.50 -11.05
C GLY A 493 18.60 22.26 -12.40
#